data_1792f998b4a5b843aae490e0fee039f9
#
_entry.id   1792f998b4a5b843aae490e0fee039f9
#
_cell.length_a   1.000
_cell.length_b   1.000
_cell.length_c   1.000
_cell.angle_alpha   90.00
_cell.angle_beta   90.00
_cell.angle_gamma   90.00
#
_symmetry.space_group_name_H-M   'P 1'
#
loop_
_entity.id
_entity.type
_entity.pdbx_description
1 polymer ?
#
loop_
_entity_poly.entity_id
_entity_poly.type
_entity_poly.pdbx_seq_one_letter_code
_entity_poly.pdbx_strand_id
1 'polypeptide(L)'
;MLNDSKIAAYTAILQEELLLATGCTEPIAVAYCAAKLREVLGGKPEKILAEISGNILKNVKSVVVPNTGGRRGIDAAIAVGIVAGDADAELQVIANVTEADVAAIQTYLDSTDIRVTCPETPCLLDIKLTGWREGHHACVRVANNHTNIIYMEKDGNILRELPVTGNAEDNLQDKSVLNVQDIITFAETVPLDNIRPTVGRQIEKNTAIAAEGLQNSWGANIGSTLLESSQDWATQARAWAAAGSDARMNGCEMPVVIVSGSGNQGITASVPVWKYGKLMGADDDTILRAVCLSDLITIHQKTGIGRLSAYCGAVSAGVGAGCGIAWLRGADCEGISHTLENAVAMISGCICDGAKASCASKIAMGVSCGILGYDMYAGGNNFRPGDGILGDDVEDTIRHVGVLASQGMRETDRVILKIMTE
;
A
#
# COMPACT_ATOMS: atom_id res chain seq x y z
N MET A 1 -9.01 29.67 7.85
CA MET A 1 -9.52 28.51 8.63
C MET A 1 -10.43 27.69 7.76
N LEU A 2 -10.28 26.37 7.79
CA LEU A 2 -11.19 25.45 7.10
C LEU A 2 -12.57 25.49 7.76
N ASN A 3 -13.61 25.29 6.96
CA ASN A 3 -14.96 25.13 7.50
C ASN A 3 -15.20 23.70 8.01
N ASP A 4 -16.21 23.50 8.85
CA ASP A 4 -16.51 22.20 9.47
C ASP A 4 -16.75 21.09 8.43
N SER A 5 -17.32 21.39 7.27
CA SER A 5 -17.54 20.42 6.19
C SER A 5 -16.23 19.91 5.60
N LYS A 6 -15.23 20.76 5.37
CA LYS A 6 -13.90 20.33 4.91
C LYS A 6 -13.16 19.55 5.99
N ILE A 7 -13.25 19.96 7.26
CA ILE A 7 -12.66 19.22 8.38
C ILE A 7 -13.27 17.81 8.44
N ALA A 8 -14.59 17.69 8.33
CA ALA A 8 -15.25 16.38 8.31
C ALA A 8 -14.83 15.52 7.10
N ALA A 9 -14.76 16.11 5.90
CA ALA A 9 -14.34 15.40 4.69
C ALA A 9 -12.90 14.87 4.79
N TYR A 10 -11.95 15.69 5.25
CA TYR A 10 -10.55 15.28 5.41
C TYR A 10 -10.38 14.20 6.49
N THR A 11 -11.13 14.33 7.60
CA THR A 11 -11.17 13.29 8.64
C THR A 11 -11.71 11.97 8.09
N ALA A 12 -12.80 12.02 7.31
CA ALA A 12 -13.39 10.83 6.69
C ALA A 12 -12.45 10.17 5.66
N ILE A 13 -11.72 10.96 4.86
CA ILE A 13 -10.69 10.47 3.94
C ILE A 13 -9.58 9.73 4.70
N LEU A 14 -9.08 10.29 5.81
CA LEU A 14 -8.08 9.60 6.64
C LEU A 14 -8.63 8.28 7.21
N GLN A 15 -9.88 8.27 7.69
CA GLN A 15 -10.51 7.05 8.23
C GLN A 15 -10.68 5.96 7.17
N GLU A 16 -10.99 6.35 5.93
CA GLU A 16 -11.15 5.43 4.80
C GLU A 16 -9.80 4.86 4.32
N GLU A 17 -8.75 5.68 4.30
CA GLU A 17 -7.48 5.32 3.69
C GLU A 17 -6.48 4.67 4.67
N LEU A 18 -6.61 4.94 5.99
CA LEU A 18 -5.72 4.42 7.02
C LEU A 18 -6.32 3.19 7.70
N LEU A 19 -6.26 2.04 7.02
CA LEU A 19 -6.82 0.78 7.50
C LEU A 19 -5.73 -0.16 8.01
N LEU A 20 -6.10 -0.98 9.01
CA LEU A 20 -5.22 -2.03 9.54
C LEU A 20 -5.18 -3.21 8.57
N ALA A 21 -3.98 -3.71 8.27
CA ALA A 21 -3.77 -4.89 7.45
C ALA A 21 -2.57 -5.71 7.93
N THR A 22 -2.63 -7.04 7.77
CA THR A 22 -1.53 -7.96 8.08
C THR A 22 -0.90 -8.41 6.77
N GLY A 23 0.42 -8.20 6.60
CA GLY A 23 1.14 -8.60 5.40
C GLY A 23 0.80 -7.73 4.16
N CYS A 24 1.00 -8.29 2.96
CA CYS A 24 0.64 -7.64 1.70
C CYS A 24 -0.86 -7.85 1.40
N THR A 25 -1.56 -6.78 1.05
CA THR A 25 -3.01 -6.79 0.89
C THR A 25 -3.52 -7.69 -0.24
N GLU A 26 -2.76 -7.80 -1.33
CA GLU A 26 -3.16 -8.60 -2.49
C GLU A 26 -3.14 -10.11 -2.22
N PRO A 27 -2.08 -10.73 -1.65
CA PRO A 27 -2.15 -12.14 -1.25
C PRO A 27 -3.21 -12.40 -0.17
N ILE A 28 -3.48 -11.42 0.71
CA ILE A 28 -4.56 -11.53 1.68
C ILE A 28 -5.95 -11.55 1.00
N ALA A 29 -6.15 -10.72 -0.04
CA ALA A 29 -7.39 -10.75 -0.82
C ALA A 29 -7.57 -12.09 -1.57
N VAL A 30 -6.49 -12.70 -2.06
CA VAL A 30 -6.53 -14.05 -2.66
C VAL A 30 -6.90 -15.09 -1.60
N ALA A 31 -6.30 -15.03 -0.41
CA ALA A 31 -6.62 -15.93 0.70
C ALA A 31 -8.08 -15.75 1.19
N TYR A 32 -8.57 -14.51 1.24
CA TYR A 32 -9.96 -14.20 1.56
C TYR A 32 -10.94 -14.79 0.55
N CYS A 33 -10.67 -14.59 -0.75
CA CYS A 33 -11.48 -15.20 -1.81
C CYS A 33 -11.48 -16.74 -1.70
N ALA A 34 -10.34 -17.35 -1.38
CA ALA A 34 -10.19 -18.79 -1.19
C ALA A 34 -10.94 -19.30 0.05
N ALA A 35 -10.89 -18.58 1.17
CA ALA A 35 -11.65 -18.93 2.37
C ALA A 35 -13.17 -18.88 2.10
N LYS A 36 -13.66 -17.84 1.40
CA LYS A 36 -15.07 -17.77 0.99
C LYS A 36 -15.44 -18.86 0.00
N LEU A 37 -14.55 -19.23 -0.95
CA LEU A 37 -14.78 -20.37 -1.85
C LEU A 37 -14.98 -21.66 -1.07
N ARG A 38 -14.14 -21.95 -0.06
CA ARG A 38 -14.30 -23.12 0.82
C ARG A 38 -15.65 -23.14 1.54
N GLU A 39 -16.10 -21.98 2.05
CA GLU A 39 -17.41 -21.86 2.72
C GLU A 39 -18.56 -22.14 1.77
N VAL A 40 -18.57 -21.52 0.59
CA VAL A 40 -19.62 -21.70 -0.42
C VAL A 40 -19.66 -23.15 -0.91
N LEU A 41 -18.49 -23.75 -1.17
CA LEU A 41 -18.39 -25.14 -1.63
C LEU A 41 -18.80 -26.13 -0.52
N GLY A 42 -18.59 -25.78 0.74
CA GLY A 42 -18.87 -26.63 1.90
C GLY A 42 -17.72 -27.58 2.26
N GLY A 43 -16.50 -27.27 1.83
CA GLY A 43 -15.30 -28.03 2.13
C GLY A 43 -14.10 -27.65 1.26
N LYS A 44 -12.94 -28.29 1.49
CA LYS A 44 -11.72 -28.03 0.74
C LYS A 44 -11.86 -28.54 -0.70
N PRO A 45 -11.68 -27.71 -1.73
CA PRO A 45 -11.70 -28.14 -3.12
C PRO A 45 -10.52 -29.06 -3.44
N GLU A 46 -10.73 -30.02 -4.35
CA GLU A 46 -9.73 -30.95 -4.87
C GLU A 46 -9.03 -30.40 -6.12
N LYS A 47 -9.69 -29.45 -6.78
CA LYS A 47 -9.18 -28.72 -7.93
C LYS A 47 -9.62 -27.27 -7.88
N ILE A 48 -8.74 -26.36 -8.28
CA ILE A 48 -9.01 -24.90 -8.33
C ILE A 48 -8.55 -24.33 -9.67
N LEU A 49 -9.42 -23.53 -10.29
CA LEU A 49 -9.06 -22.60 -11.34
C LEU A 49 -9.04 -21.19 -10.75
N ALA A 50 -7.88 -20.54 -10.79
CA ALA A 50 -7.68 -19.17 -10.37
C ALA A 50 -7.52 -18.27 -11.60
N GLU A 51 -8.49 -17.41 -11.85
CA GLU A 51 -8.47 -16.39 -12.88
C GLU A 51 -8.13 -15.05 -12.20
N ILE A 52 -6.91 -14.55 -12.41
CA ILE A 52 -6.31 -13.46 -11.62
C ILE A 52 -5.91 -12.32 -12.55
N SER A 53 -6.29 -11.06 -12.21
CA SER A 53 -5.82 -9.90 -12.99
C SER A 53 -4.30 -9.75 -12.94
N GLY A 54 -3.73 -9.13 -13.98
CA GLY A 54 -2.29 -8.95 -14.08
C GLY A 54 -1.67 -8.21 -12.90
N ASN A 55 -2.36 -7.19 -12.36
CA ASN A 55 -1.87 -6.44 -11.19
C ASN A 55 -1.82 -7.29 -9.92
N ILE A 56 -2.83 -8.15 -9.69
CA ILE A 56 -2.81 -9.08 -8.56
C ILE A 56 -1.69 -10.11 -8.76
N LEU A 57 -1.55 -10.68 -9.95
CA LEU A 57 -0.47 -11.61 -10.26
C LEU A 57 0.92 -10.98 -10.00
N LYS A 58 1.14 -9.76 -10.49
CA LYS A 58 2.37 -8.99 -10.29
C LYS A 58 2.69 -8.80 -8.80
N ASN A 59 1.70 -8.44 -7.99
CA ASN A 59 1.91 -8.10 -6.59
C ASN A 59 2.00 -9.33 -5.67
N VAL A 60 1.50 -10.50 -6.10
CA VAL A 60 1.51 -11.72 -5.27
C VAL A 60 2.65 -12.66 -5.62
N LYS A 61 3.09 -12.72 -6.89
CA LYS A 61 4.03 -13.73 -7.40
C LYS A 61 5.30 -13.92 -6.56
N SER A 62 5.88 -12.85 -6.04
CA SER A 62 7.19 -12.88 -5.37
C SER A 62 7.14 -12.56 -3.87
N VAL A 63 5.99 -12.19 -3.34
CA VAL A 63 5.86 -11.81 -1.93
C VAL A 63 5.68 -13.04 -1.06
N VAL A 64 6.26 -13.01 0.13
CA VAL A 64 5.99 -14.04 1.15
C VAL A 64 4.59 -13.83 1.70
N VAL A 65 3.79 -14.89 1.70
CA VAL A 65 2.46 -14.91 2.32
C VAL A 65 2.66 -15.12 3.82
N PRO A 66 2.17 -14.22 4.69
CA PRO A 66 2.32 -14.38 6.13
C PRO A 66 1.72 -15.68 6.64
N ASN A 67 2.21 -16.19 7.75
CA ASN A 67 1.70 -17.41 8.43
C ASN A 67 1.73 -18.68 7.56
N THR A 68 2.56 -18.74 6.51
CA THR A 68 2.66 -19.93 5.63
C THR A 68 3.98 -20.67 5.74
N GLY A 69 4.86 -20.32 6.70
CA GLY A 69 6.20 -20.88 6.78
C GLY A 69 7.13 -20.42 5.64
N GLY A 70 6.99 -19.15 5.22
CA GLY A 70 7.84 -18.53 4.20
C GLY A 70 7.45 -18.82 2.73
N ARG A 71 6.29 -19.40 2.49
CA ARG A 71 5.80 -19.71 1.13
C ARG A 71 5.40 -18.44 0.40
N ARG A 72 5.49 -18.47 -0.93
CA ARG A 72 5.28 -17.32 -1.81
C ARG A 72 4.24 -17.62 -2.88
N GLY A 73 3.65 -16.57 -3.42
CA GLY A 73 2.85 -16.64 -4.64
C GLY A 73 1.37 -16.94 -4.43
N ILE A 74 0.67 -17.04 -5.56
CA ILE A 74 -0.79 -17.22 -5.62
C ILE A 74 -1.20 -18.55 -4.97
N ASP A 75 -0.50 -19.64 -5.28
CA ASP A 75 -0.83 -20.97 -4.77
C ASP A 75 -0.76 -21.03 -3.24
N ALA A 76 0.27 -20.39 -2.65
CA ALA A 76 0.41 -20.29 -1.20
C ALA A 76 -0.73 -19.48 -0.57
N ALA A 77 -1.13 -18.37 -1.22
CA ALA A 77 -2.24 -17.54 -0.75
C ALA A 77 -3.59 -18.27 -0.82
N ILE A 78 -3.83 -19.02 -1.91
CA ILE A 78 -5.01 -19.89 -2.05
C ILE A 78 -5.00 -20.96 -0.97
N ALA A 79 -3.89 -21.68 -0.83
CA ALA A 79 -3.79 -22.81 0.08
C ALA A 79 -4.02 -22.42 1.54
N VAL A 80 -3.43 -21.32 2.01
CA VAL A 80 -3.66 -20.85 3.39
C VAL A 80 -5.11 -20.43 3.61
N GLY A 81 -5.74 -19.76 2.65
CA GLY A 81 -7.16 -19.40 2.71
C GLY A 81 -8.07 -20.62 2.79
N ILE A 82 -7.81 -21.65 1.98
CA ILE A 82 -8.55 -22.92 1.99
C ILE A 82 -8.33 -23.73 3.27
N VAL A 83 -7.09 -23.79 3.78
CA VAL A 83 -6.76 -24.67 4.91
C VAL A 83 -7.18 -24.06 6.23
N ALA A 84 -6.90 -22.79 6.45
CA ALA A 84 -7.00 -22.15 7.77
C ALA A 84 -7.66 -20.76 7.75
N GLY A 85 -8.05 -20.23 6.57
CA GLY A 85 -8.60 -18.88 6.47
C GLY A 85 -9.91 -18.71 7.22
N ASP A 86 -10.01 -17.64 8.01
CA ASP A 86 -11.27 -17.15 8.61
C ASP A 86 -11.86 -16.07 7.70
N ALA A 87 -12.87 -16.44 6.92
CA ALA A 87 -13.44 -15.55 5.91
C ALA A 87 -14.22 -14.37 6.50
N ASP A 88 -14.63 -14.42 7.76
CA ASP A 88 -15.31 -13.31 8.44
C ASP A 88 -14.31 -12.24 8.96
N ALA A 89 -13.03 -12.61 9.04
CA ALA A 89 -11.95 -11.70 9.44
C ALA A 89 -11.41 -10.80 8.30
N GLU A 90 -11.95 -10.92 7.06
CA GLU A 90 -11.60 -10.09 5.90
C GLU A 90 -10.07 -9.99 5.65
N LEU A 91 -9.48 -8.78 5.78
CA LEU A 91 -8.02 -8.56 5.61
C LEU A 91 -7.17 -9.17 6.74
N GLN A 92 -7.78 -9.79 7.74
CA GLN A 92 -7.12 -10.57 8.78
C GLN A 92 -7.41 -12.08 8.65
N VAL A 93 -7.88 -12.51 7.49
CA VAL A 93 -8.31 -13.88 7.17
C VAL A 93 -7.32 -14.97 7.58
N ILE A 94 -6.03 -14.69 7.62
CA ILE A 94 -4.96 -15.63 8.00
C ILE A 94 -4.24 -15.26 9.30
N ALA A 95 -4.81 -14.38 10.13
CA ALA A 95 -4.16 -13.92 11.36
C ALA A 95 -4.00 -15.03 12.41
N ASN A 96 -4.89 -16.02 12.41
CA ASN A 96 -4.96 -17.10 13.42
C ASN A 96 -4.39 -18.44 12.92
N VAL A 97 -3.59 -18.45 11.84
CA VAL A 97 -2.96 -19.68 11.32
C VAL A 97 -1.97 -20.24 12.33
N THR A 98 -2.05 -21.54 12.62
CA THR A 98 -1.19 -22.24 13.58
C THR A 98 -0.05 -22.98 12.89
N GLU A 99 0.95 -23.44 13.65
CA GLU A 99 2.02 -24.30 13.13
C GLU A 99 1.48 -25.62 12.51
N ALA A 100 0.41 -26.17 13.07
CA ALA A 100 -0.25 -27.34 12.50
C ALA A 100 -0.87 -27.04 11.14
N ASP A 101 -1.44 -25.85 10.96
CA ASP A 101 -1.99 -25.42 9.68
C ASP A 101 -0.89 -25.23 8.62
N VAL A 102 0.29 -24.74 9.03
CA VAL A 102 1.45 -24.58 8.11
C VAL A 102 1.86 -25.92 7.50
N ALA A 103 1.85 -27.01 8.28
CA ALA A 103 2.10 -28.37 7.76
C ALA A 103 0.96 -28.83 6.83
N ALA A 104 -0.30 -28.56 7.20
CA ALA A 104 -1.46 -28.90 6.40
C ALA A 104 -1.52 -28.13 5.07
N ILE A 105 -1.02 -26.88 5.01
CA ILE A 105 -0.88 -26.09 3.78
C ILE A 105 0.01 -26.83 2.77
N GLN A 106 1.15 -27.38 3.20
CA GLN A 106 2.02 -28.14 2.29
C GLN A 106 1.34 -29.40 1.75
N THR A 107 0.70 -30.15 2.63
CA THR A 107 -0.05 -31.35 2.22
C THR A 107 -1.15 -31.00 1.19
N TYR A 108 -1.82 -29.88 1.39
CA TYR A 108 -2.86 -29.40 0.48
C TYR A 108 -2.28 -29.00 -0.90
N LEU A 109 -1.17 -28.28 -0.91
CA LEU A 109 -0.47 -27.90 -2.15
C LEU A 109 0.00 -29.13 -2.94
N ASP A 110 0.51 -30.15 -2.26
CA ASP A 110 1.03 -31.37 -2.90
C ASP A 110 -0.10 -32.26 -3.49
N SER A 111 -1.32 -32.13 -2.99
CA SER A 111 -2.46 -32.99 -3.36
C SER A 111 -3.52 -32.31 -4.24
N THR A 112 -3.45 -30.98 -4.45
CA THR A 112 -4.50 -30.22 -5.12
C THR A 112 -4.00 -29.66 -6.46
N ASP A 113 -4.80 -29.84 -7.51
CA ASP A 113 -4.54 -29.22 -8.83
C ASP A 113 -4.99 -27.74 -8.79
N ILE A 114 -4.03 -26.82 -8.60
CA ILE A 114 -4.25 -25.38 -8.65
C ILE A 114 -3.72 -24.85 -9.98
N ARG A 115 -4.62 -24.38 -10.82
CA ARG A 115 -4.28 -23.78 -12.11
C ARG A 115 -4.52 -22.27 -12.06
N VAL A 116 -3.46 -21.47 -12.25
CA VAL A 116 -3.51 -20.02 -12.32
C VAL A 116 -3.52 -19.56 -13.79
N THR A 117 -4.43 -18.65 -14.11
CA THR A 117 -4.54 -18.00 -15.43
C THR A 117 -4.67 -16.48 -15.23
N CYS A 118 -4.27 -15.72 -16.24
CA CYS A 118 -4.31 -14.25 -16.21
C CYS A 118 -5.14 -13.75 -17.41
N PRO A 119 -6.47 -13.80 -17.34
CA PRO A 119 -7.33 -13.28 -18.40
C PRO A 119 -7.28 -11.76 -18.46
N GLU A 120 -7.58 -11.21 -19.65
CA GLU A 120 -7.84 -9.78 -19.75
C GLU A 120 -9.13 -9.42 -18.99
N THR A 121 -9.05 -8.41 -18.16
CA THR A 121 -10.18 -7.90 -17.36
C THR A 121 -10.12 -6.38 -17.29
N PRO A 122 -11.27 -5.69 -17.25
CA PRO A 122 -11.30 -4.24 -17.08
C PRO A 122 -10.91 -3.81 -15.65
N CYS A 123 -10.95 -4.74 -14.67
CA CYS A 123 -10.64 -4.46 -13.28
C CYS A 123 -9.15 -4.63 -12.99
N LEU A 124 -8.54 -3.63 -12.37
CA LEU A 124 -7.15 -3.70 -11.91
C LEU A 124 -6.97 -4.74 -10.79
N LEU A 125 -7.94 -4.85 -9.89
CA LEU A 125 -8.06 -5.89 -8.89
C LEU A 125 -9.21 -6.81 -9.29
N ASP A 126 -8.88 -8.05 -9.64
CA ASP A 126 -9.85 -9.08 -10.01
C ASP A 126 -9.29 -10.46 -9.65
N ILE A 127 -10.01 -11.16 -8.79
CA ILE A 127 -9.67 -12.49 -8.29
C ILE A 127 -10.92 -13.33 -8.40
N LYS A 128 -10.92 -14.30 -9.31
CA LYS A 128 -12.02 -15.25 -9.47
C LYS A 128 -11.48 -16.66 -9.25
N LEU A 129 -12.00 -17.32 -8.24
CA LEU A 129 -11.64 -18.69 -7.90
C LEU A 129 -12.86 -19.60 -8.14
N THR A 130 -12.64 -20.65 -8.92
CA THR A 130 -13.61 -21.74 -9.11
C THR A 130 -13.02 -23.03 -8.56
N GLY A 131 -13.72 -23.68 -7.65
CA GLY A 131 -13.29 -24.89 -6.98
C GLY A 131 -14.26 -26.06 -7.20
N TRP A 132 -13.72 -27.27 -7.28
CA TRP A 132 -14.49 -28.53 -7.45
C TRP A 132 -14.18 -29.49 -6.32
N ARG A 133 -15.24 -30.16 -5.83
CA ARG A 133 -15.17 -31.20 -4.82
C ARG A 133 -16.34 -32.18 -4.96
N GLU A 134 -16.06 -33.49 -5.01
CA GLU A 134 -17.09 -34.56 -4.99
C GLU A 134 -18.23 -34.34 -6.00
N GLY A 135 -17.91 -33.82 -7.20
CA GLY A 135 -18.88 -33.54 -8.26
C GLY A 135 -19.62 -32.20 -8.13
N HIS A 136 -19.44 -31.49 -7.05
CA HIS A 136 -19.94 -30.13 -6.84
C HIS A 136 -18.90 -29.09 -7.25
N HIS A 137 -19.37 -27.89 -7.60
CA HIS A 137 -18.48 -26.75 -7.84
C HIS A 137 -19.03 -25.47 -7.19
N ALA A 138 -18.13 -24.55 -6.93
CA ALA A 138 -18.46 -23.20 -6.50
C ALA A 138 -17.52 -22.18 -7.13
N CYS A 139 -18.01 -20.96 -7.28
CA CYS A 139 -17.22 -19.83 -7.79
C CYS A 139 -17.40 -18.63 -6.86
N VAL A 140 -16.28 -17.96 -6.55
CA VAL A 140 -16.26 -16.69 -5.83
C VAL A 140 -15.38 -15.69 -6.58
N ARG A 141 -15.85 -14.45 -6.72
CA ARG A 141 -15.08 -13.38 -7.36
C ARG A 141 -15.04 -12.14 -6.48
N VAL A 142 -13.85 -11.66 -6.22
CA VAL A 142 -13.53 -10.40 -5.54
C VAL A 142 -13.02 -9.43 -6.59
N ALA A 143 -13.59 -8.23 -6.69
CA ALA A 143 -13.15 -7.23 -7.64
C ALA A 143 -13.24 -5.81 -7.10
N ASN A 144 -12.40 -4.93 -7.65
CA ASN A 144 -12.29 -3.51 -7.36
C ASN A 144 -11.66 -3.19 -6.00
N ASN A 145 -12.10 -3.81 -4.91
CA ASN A 145 -11.54 -3.69 -3.56
C ASN A 145 -11.20 -5.07 -3.00
N HIS A 146 -10.23 -5.13 -2.08
CA HIS A 146 -9.66 -6.37 -1.55
C HIS A 146 -10.66 -7.31 -0.85
N THR A 147 -11.80 -6.78 -0.36
CA THR A 147 -12.85 -7.53 0.34
C THR A 147 -14.21 -7.49 -0.38
N ASN A 148 -14.28 -6.84 -1.54
CA ASN A 148 -15.54 -6.68 -2.26
C ASN A 148 -15.86 -7.93 -3.09
N ILE A 149 -16.67 -8.84 -2.54
CA ILE A 149 -17.19 -10.00 -3.26
C ILE A 149 -18.32 -9.54 -4.17
N ILE A 150 -18.11 -9.63 -5.49
CA ILE A 150 -19.09 -9.24 -6.50
C ILE A 150 -19.88 -10.43 -7.05
N TYR A 151 -19.36 -11.65 -6.90
CA TYR A 151 -20.04 -12.84 -7.40
C TYR A 151 -19.80 -14.05 -6.50
N MET A 152 -20.86 -14.80 -6.22
CA MET A 152 -20.80 -16.12 -5.59
C MET A 152 -21.84 -17.03 -6.26
N GLU A 153 -21.42 -18.27 -6.52
CA GLU A 153 -22.27 -19.29 -7.16
C GLU A 153 -21.90 -20.67 -6.61
N LYS A 154 -22.91 -21.56 -6.50
CA LYS A 154 -22.74 -22.99 -6.21
C LYS A 154 -23.64 -23.83 -7.10
N ASP A 155 -23.07 -24.77 -7.84
CA ASP A 155 -23.76 -25.75 -8.70
C ASP A 155 -24.77 -25.08 -9.65
N GLY A 156 -24.40 -23.93 -10.24
CA GLY A 156 -25.25 -23.12 -11.13
C GLY A 156 -26.22 -22.18 -10.42
N ASN A 157 -26.32 -22.22 -9.09
CA ASN A 157 -27.17 -21.32 -8.32
C ASN A 157 -26.41 -20.08 -7.91
N ILE A 158 -26.80 -18.92 -8.43
CA ILE A 158 -26.20 -17.63 -8.09
C ILE A 158 -26.65 -17.22 -6.69
N LEU A 159 -25.69 -17.07 -5.77
CA LEU A 159 -25.91 -16.64 -4.39
C LEU A 159 -25.72 -15.13 -4.22
N ARG A 160 -24.85 -14.54 -5.05
CA ARG A 160 -24.59 -13.10 -5.10
C ARG A 160 -24.12 -12.70 -6.49
N GLU A 161 -24.68 -11.60 -6.99
CA GLU A 161 -24.21 -10.97 -8.22
C GLU A 161 -24.36 -9.46 -8.10
N LEU A 162 -23.24 -8.75 -8.27
CA LEU A 162 -23.19 -7.30 -8.33
C LEU A 162 -22.58 -6.90 -9.68
N PRO A 163 -23.02 -5.78 -10.26
CA PRO A 163 -22.44 -5.31 -11.51
C PRO A 163 -20.94 -5.02 -11.33
N VAL A 164 -20.16 -5.43 -12.32
CA VAL A 164 -18.76 -5.02 -12.42
C VAL A 164 -18.75 -3.57 -12.87
N THR A 165 -18.75 -2.64 -11.94
CA THR A 165 -18.52 -1.24 -12.25
C THR A 165 -17.02 -1.05 -12.47
N GLY A 166 -16.62 -0.48 -13.61
CA GLY A 166 -15.20 -0.28 -13.94
C GLY A 166 -14.47 0.69 -13.02
N ASN A 167 -15.17 1.34 -12.09
CA ASN A 167 -14.62 2.27 -11.11
C ASN A 167 -14.87 1.74 -9.70
N ALA A 168 -13.80 1.33 -9.04
CA ALA A 168 -13.79 0.95 -7.62
C ALA A 168 -14.16 2.10 -6.65
N GLU A 169 -14.37 3.30 -7.17
CA GLU A 169 -14.41 4.54 -6.40
C GLU A 169 -15.83 5.07 -6.13
N ASP A 170 -16.88 4.45 -6.68
CA ASP A 170 -18.26 4.96 -6.59
C ASP A 170 -18.86 5.05 -5.16
N ASN A 171 -18.19 4.47 -4.15
CA ASN A 171 -18.61 4.55 -2.74
C ASN A 171 -17.51 5.15 -1.82
N LEU A 172 -16.45 5.72 -2.37
CA LEU A 172 -15.36 6.31 -1.60
C LEU A 172 -15.60 7.81 -1.38
N GLN A 173 -14.91 8.34 -0.36
CA GLN A 173 -14.90 9.78 -0.11
C GLN A 173 -14.38 10.54 -1.33
N ASP A 174 -15.00 11.67 -1.64
CA ASP A 174 -14.55 12.55 -2.73
C ASP A 174 -13.19 13.18 -2.38
N LYS A 175 -12.15 12.72 -3.04
CA LYS A 175 -10.78 13.20 -2.84
C LYS A 175 -10.43 14.42 -3.70
N SER A 176 -11.34 14.86 -4.59
CA SER A 176 -11.16 16.09 -5.39
C SER A 176 -11.16 17.37 -4.53
N VAL A 177 -11.62 17.25 -3.28
CA VAL A 177 -11.58 18.35 -2.29
C VAL A 177 -10.19 18.61 -1.73
N LEU A 178 -9.22 17.70 -1.94
CA LEU A 178 -7.85 17.83 -1.44
C LEU A 178 -7.07 18.84 -2.27
N ASN A 179 -6.30 19.68 -1.59
CA ASN A 179 -5.26 20.52 -2.15
C ASN A 179 -4.20 20.80 -1.09
N VAL A 180 -2.97 21.13 -1.51
CA VAL A 180 -1.81 21.26 -0.63
C VAL A 180 -2.04 22.31 0.46
N GLN A 181 -2.57 23.49 0.10
CA GLN A 181 -2.83 24.59 1.06
C GLN A 181 -3.81 24.18 2.16
N ASP A 182 -4.92 23.55 1.79
CA ASP A 182 -5.94 23.11 2.75
C ASP A 182 -5.45 21.93 3.59
N ILE A 183 -4.62 21.03 3.03
CA ILE A 183 -3.98 19.94 3.77
C ILE A 183 -3.09 20.48 4.90
N ILE A 184 -2.27 21.49 4.60
CA ILE A 184 -1.43 22.15 5.61
C ILE A 184 -2.30 22.78 6.70
N THR A 185 -3.29 23.58 6.29
CA THR A 185 -4.21 24.23 7.22
C THR A 185 -4.95 23.21 8.10
N PHE A 186 -5.38 22.07 7.52
CA PHE A 186 -6.02 20.99 8.26
C PHE A 186 -5.06 20.39 9.29
N ALA A 187 -3.86 19.99 8.89
CA ALA A 187 -2.88 19.40 9.80
C ALA A 187 -2.54 20.33 10.99
N GLU A 188 -2.48 21.64 10.75
CA GLU A 188 -2.20 22.65 11.78
C GLU A 188 -3.36 22.87 12.74
N THR A 189 -4.61 22.83 12.25
CA THR A 189 -5.76 23.35 13.01
C THR A 189 -6.77 22.30 13.45
N VAL A 190 -6.73 21.08 12.88
CA VAL A 190 -7.68 20.01 13.24
C VAL A 190 -7.57 19.66 14.73
N PRO A 191 -8.70 19.47 15.45
CA PRO A 191 -8.68 18.89 16.79
C PRO A 191 -7.98 17.54 16.78
N LEU A 192 -7.01 17.33 17.67
CA LEU A 192 -6.20 16.11 17.70
C LEU A 192 -7.04 14.84 17.89
N ASP A 193 -8.15 14.95 18.60
CA ASP A 193 -9.07 13.81 18.80
C ASP A 193 -9.67 13.28 17.51
N ASN A 194 -9.73 14.08 16.45
CA ASN A 194 -10.21 13.65 15.14
C ASN A 194 -9.20 12.76 14.38
N ILE A 195 -7.91 12.97 14.63
CA ILE A 195 -6.83 12.27 13.88
C ILE A 195 -6.09 11.24 14.73
N ARG A 196 -6.05 11.39 16.06
CA ARG A 196 -5.33 10.47 16.95
C ARG A 196 -5.76 8.99 16.83
N PRO A 197 -7.04 8.64 16.68
CA PRO A 197 -7.45 7.24 16.55
C PRO A 197 -6.91 6.56 15.28
N THR A 198 -6.73 7.30 14.18
CA THR A 198 -6.26 6.78 12.89
C THR A 198 -4.74 6.93 12.74
N VAL A 199 -4.24 8.15 12.75
CA VAL A 199 -2.81 8.46 12.56
C VAL A 199 -1.97 7.98 13.74
N GLY A 200 -2.47 8.07 14.99
CA GLY A 200 -1.78 7.54 16.17
C GLY A 200 -1.61 6.03 16.10
N ARG A 201 -2.65 5.30 15.69
CA ARG A 201 -2.57 3.85 15.44
C ARG A 201 -1.57 3.53 14.31
N GLN A 202 -1.53 4.33 13.25
CA GLN A 202 -0.57 4.15 12.16
C GLN A 202 0.87 4.30 12.66
N ILE A 203 1.16 5.35 13.42
CA ILE A 203 2.48 5.55 14.02
C ILE A 203 2.85 4.33 14.87
N GLU A 204 1.96 3.90 15.78
CA GLU A 204 2.19 2.76 16.67
C GLU A 204 2.55 1.49 15.88
N LYS A 205 1.70 1.10 14.94
CA LYS A 205 1.86 -0.18 14.22
C LYS A 205 3.04 -0.15 13.24
N ASN A 206 3.20 0.95 12.50
CA ASN A 206 4.22 1.04 11.48
C ASN A 206 5.63 1.22 12.07
N THR A 207 5.75 1.88 13.22
CA THR A 207 7.05 1.96 13.94
C THR A 207 7.41 0.65 14.61
N ALA A 208 6.44 -0.13 15.08
CA ALA A 208 6.68 -1.45 15.65
C ALA A 208 7.29 -2.42 14.63
N ILE A 209 6.72 -2.53 13.42
CA ILE A 209 7.29 -3.38 12.36
C ILE A 209 8.64 -2.82 11.85
N ALA A 210 8.85 -1.51 11.85
CA ALA A 210 10.14 -0.92 11.51
C ALA A 210 11.23 -1.29 12.53
N ALA A 211 10.89 -1.28 13.82
CA ALA A 211 11.80 -1.73 14.89
C ALA A 211 12.12 -3.22 14.74
N GLU A 212 11.14 -4.06 14.43
CA GLU A 212 11.32 -5.49 14.14
C GLU A 212 12.29 -5.69 12.97
N GLY A 213 12.12 -4.93 11.89
CA GLY A 213 12.98 -4.98 10.71
C GLY A 213 14.44 -4.56 10.96
N LEU A 214 14.69 -3.78 12.02
CA LEU A 214 16.05 -3.41 12.45
C LEU A 214 16.66 -4.39 13.46
N GLN A 215 15.81 -5.06 14.25
CA GLN A 215 16.28 -6.00 15.29
C GLN A 215 16.59 -7.38 14.73
N ASN A 216 15.89 -7.78 13.68
CA ASN A 216 16.00 -9.10 13.07
C ASN A 216 16.39 -8.98 11.58
N SER A 217 16.93 -10.08 11.04
CA SER A 217 17.31 -10.14 9.62
C SER A 217 16.08 -10.43 8.74
N TRP A 218 15.73 -9.49 7.87
CA TRP A 218 14.61 -9.58 6.95
C TRP A 218 15.02 -9.21 5.53
N GLY A 219 14.77 -10.11 4.59
CA GLY A 219 14.99 -9.85 3.17
C GLY A 219 16.41 -9.44 2.82
N ALA A 220 16.58 -8.24 2.28
CA ALA A 220 17.88 -7.70 1.91
C ALA A 220 18.52 -6.81 3.00
N ASN A 221 17.87 -6.65 4.15
CA ASN A 221 18.35 -5.83 5.28
C ASN A 221 18.73 -4.39 4.88
N ILE A 222 17.96 -3.78 4.01
CA ILE A 222 18.25 -2.43 3.50
C ILE A 222 18.30 -1.41 4.63
N GLY A 223 17.37 -1.50 5.60
CA GLY A 223 17.37 -0.61 6.76
C GLY A 223 18.66 -0.68 7.56
N SER A 224 19.11 -1.87 7.93
CA SER A 224 20.34 -2.08 8.69
C SER A 224 21.58 -1.64 7.88
N THR A 225 21.65 -1.98 6.59
CA THR A 225 22.74 -1.56 5.70
C THR A 225 22.88 -0.03 5.63
N LEU A 226 21.76 0.70 5.59
CA LEU A 226 21.79 2.16 5.60
C LEU A 226 22.33 2.71 6.91
N LEU A 227 21.92 2.15 8.07
CA LEU A 227 22.40 2.59 9.38
C LEU A 227 23.89 2.31 9.61
N GLU A 228 24.45 1.26 8.99
CA GLU A 228 25.88 0.99 9.00
C GLU A 228 26.65 2.05 8.20
N SER A 229 26.05 2.64 7.17
CA SER A 229 26.73 3.63 6.31
C SER A 229 26.77 5.03 6.92
N SER A 230 25.72 5.44 7.64
CA SER A 230 25.63 6.76 8.31
C SER A 230 24.58 6.76 9.41
N GLN A 231 24.78 7.67 10.39
CA GLN A 231 23.87 7.90 11.51
C GLN A 231 23.24 9.30 11.49
N ASP A 232 23.35 10.04 10.37
CA ASP A 232 22.64 11.31 10.23
C ASP A 232 21.11 11.12 10.26
N TRP A 233 20.37 12.19 10.55
CA TRP A 233 18.92 12.13 10.74
C TRP A 233 18.17 11.68 9.48
N ALA A 234 18.61 12.12 8.31
CA ALA A 234 18.03 11.74 7.04
C ALA A 234 18.22 10.24 6.77
N THR A 235 19.43 9.72 7.04
CA THR A 235 19.72 8.28 6.93
C THR A 235 18.91 7.47 7.93
N GLN A 236 18.81 7.91 9.19
CA GLN A 236 17.98 7.21 10.17
C GLN A 236 16.50 7.18 9.77
N ALA A 237 15.95 8.29 9.28
CA ALA A 237 14.56 8.36 8.85
C ALA A 237 14.25 7.35 7.71
N ARG A 238 15.07 7.36 6.65
CA ARG A 238 14.89 6.44 5.50
C ARG A 238 15.18 4.98 5.85
N ALA A 239 16.13 4.73 6.74
CA ALA A 239 16.50 3.39 7.17
C ALA A 239 15.39 2.71 7.97
N TRP A 240 14.74 3.43 8.88
CA TRP A 240 13.61 2.92 9.64
C TRP A 240 12.41 2.56 8.73
N ALA A 241 12.10 3.40 7.76
CA ALA A 241 11.05 3.09 6.79
C ALA A 241 11.40 1.88 5.91
N ALA A 242 12.65 1.78 5.45
CA ALA A 242 13.14 0.64 4.68
C ALA A 242 13.06 -0.66 5.49
N ALA A 243 13.46 -0.64 6.76
CA ALA A 243 13.40 -1.79 7.65
C ALA A 243 11.98 -2.33 7.87
N GLY A 244 11.00 -1.44 8.03
CA GLY A 244 9.60 -1.84 8.10
C GLY A 244 9.13 -2.56 6.83
N SER A 245 9.60 -2.13 5.66
CA SER A 245 9.34 -2.82 4.40
C SER A 245 10.14 -4.11 4.25
N ASP A 246 11.41 -4.16 4.72
CA ASP A 246 12.20 -5.39 4.75
C ASP A 246 11.43 -6.48 5.51
N ALA A 247 10.95 -6.19 6.73
CA ALA A 247 10.15 -7.13 7.50
C ALA A 247 8.84 -7.51 6.79
N ARG A 248 8.05 -6.51 6.38
CA ARG A 248 6.73 -6.73 5.77
C ARG A 248 6.78 -7.56 4.48
N MET A 249 7.74 -7.28 3.58
CA MET A 249 7.83 -7.96 2.28
C MET A 249 8.38 -9.37 2.38
N ASN A 250 8.96 -9.74 3.51
CA ASN A 250 9.57 -11.04 3.73
C ASN A 250 8.84 -11.89 4.78
N GLY A 251 7.57 -11.55 5.06
CA GLY A 251 6.66 -12.43 5.79
C GLY A 251 6.51 -12.14 7.28
N CYS A 252 6.97 -10.98 7.76
CA CYS A 252 6.66 -10.55 9.11
C CYS A 252 5.14 -10.43 9.32
N GLU A 253 4.65 -11.03 10.39
CA GLU A 253 3.22 -11.18 10.70
C GLU A 253 2.63 -9.97 11.42
N MET A 254 3.46 -8.99 11.76
CA MET A 254 3.02 -7.79 12.45
C MET A 254 2.08 -6.97 11.57
N PRO A 255 0.97 -6.46 12.15
CA PRO A 255 0.05 -5.62 11.41
C PRO A 255 0.66 -4.24 11.12
N VAL A 256 0.25 -3.67 9.98
CA VAL A 256 0.57 -2.30 9.56
C VAL A 256 -0.71 -1.51 9.29
N VAL A 257 -0.64 -0.19 9.37
CA VAL A 257 -1.70 0.68 8.85
C VAL A 257 -1.30 1.12 7.44
N ILE A 258 -2.16 0.81 6.49
CA ILE A 258 -1.96 1.11 5.07
C ILE A 258 -2.29 2.58 4.76
N VAL A 259 -1.82 3.08 3.62
CA VAL A 259 -2.28 4.31 2.97
C VAL A 259 -2.55 4.00 1.51
N SER A 260 -3.67 4.43 0.99
CA SER A 260 -4.11 4.22 -0.41
C SER A 260 -3.94 2.76 -0.87
N GLY A 261 -4.35 1.82 -0.02
CA GLY A 261 -4.35 0.39 -0.30
C GLY A 261 -3.00 -0.32 -0.14
N SER A 262 -1.94 0.35 0.33
CA SER A 262 -0.60 -0.26 0.48
C SER A 262 0.02 -0.03 1.85
N GLY A 263 0.45 -1.13 2.51
CA GLY A 263 1.20 -1.04 3.77
C GLY A 263 2.57 -0.39 3.60
N ASN A 264 3.25 -0.61 2.48
CA ASN A 264 4.52 0.07 2.20
C ASN A 264 4.34 1.59 2.08
N GLN A 265 3.22 2.07 1.52
CA GLN A 265 2.92 3.49 1.51
C GLN A 265 2.64 4.02 2.92
N GLY A 266 1.88 3.27 3.73
CA GLY A 266 1.62 3.63 5.12
C GLY A 266 2.89 3.72 5.98
N ILE A 267 3.80 2.75 5.85
CA ILE A 267 5.12 2.76 6.51
C ILE A 267 5.93 3.99 6.04
N THR A 268 5.95 4.24 4.73
CA THR A 268 6.75 5.32 4.13
C THR A 268 6.23 6.71 4.50
N ALA A 269 4.91 6.89 4.58
CA ALA A 269 4.33 8.17 4.95
C ALA A 269 4.50 8.48 6.44
N SER A 270 4.55 7.47 7.33
CA SER A 270 4.53 7.69 8.78
C SER A 270 5.91 7.56 9.45
N VAL A 271 6.63 6.46 9.20
CA VAL A 271 7.83 6.10 9.95
C VAL A 271 8.97 7.11 9.83
N PRO A 272 9.34 7.61 8.62
CA PRO A 272 10.43 8.57 8.51
C PRO A 272 10.09 9.91 9.14
N VAL A 273 8.84 10.36 9.07
CA VAL A 273 8.38 11.61 9.71
C VAL A 273 8.44 11.48 11.23
N TRP A 274 7.92 10.36 11.77
CA TRP A 274 8.01 10.07 13.20
C TRP A 274 9.46 10.01 13.66
N LYS A 275 10.33 9.26 12.94
CA LYS A 275 11.74 9.10 13.33
C LYS A 275 12.47 10.44 13.31
N TYR A 276 12.28 11.23 12.27
CA TYR A 276 12.90 12.56 12.16
C TYR A 276 12.41 13.50 13.27
N GLY A 277 11.10 13.53 13.54
CA GLY A 277 10.52 14.32 14.63
C GLY A 277 11.07 13.94 16.00
N LYS A 278 11.23 12.62 16.29
CA LYS A 278 11.86 12.15 17.54
C LYS A 278 13.32 12.60 17.65
N LEU A 279 14.08 12.58 16.57
CA LEU A 279 15.47 13.05 16.56
C LEU A 279 15.58 14.57 16.76
N MET A 280 14.59 15.34 16.29
CA MET A 280 14.49 16.77 16.53
C MET A 280 14.07 17.10 17.97
N GLY A 281 13.53 16.16 18.73
CA GLY A 281 12.94 16.39 20.04
C GLY A 281 11.52 17.00 20.00
N ALA A 282 10.81 16.86 18.87
CA ALA A 282 9.43 17.29 18.75
C ALA A 282 8.52 16.45 19.68
N ASP A 283 7.47 17.08 20.21
CA ASP A 283 6.46 16.39 21.01
C ASP A 283 5.56 15.48 20.14
N ASP A 284 4.81 14.59 20.79
CA ASP A 284 3.98 13.60 20.11
C ASP A 284 2.83 14.23 19.34
N ASP A 285 2.29 15.35 19.77
CA ASP A 285 1.22 16.06 19.08
C ASP A 285 1.70 16.74 17.81
N THR A 286 2.90 17.32 17.85
CA THR A 286 3.59 17.90 16.69
C THR A 286 3.92 16.80 15.67
N ILE A 287 4.43 15.66 16.11
CA ILE A 287 4.72 14.51 15.23
C ILE A 287 3.42 13.97 14.62
N LEU A 288 2.35 13.84 15.38
CA LEU A 288 1.04 13.40 14.90
C LEU A 288 0.51 14.29 13.76
N ARG A 289 0.63 15.61 13.89
CA ARG A 289 0.26 16.59 12.85
C ARG A 289 1.12 16.45 11.60
N ALA A 290 2.42 16.29 11.75
CA ALA A 290 3.36 16.11 10.63
C ALA A 290 3.09 14.82 9.85
N VAL A 291 2.77 13.72 10.54
CA VAL A 291 2.37 12.46 9.90
C VAL A 291 1.01 12.62 9.21
N CYS A 292 0.05 13.29 9.83
CA CYS A 292 -1.24 13.60 9.21
C CYS A 292 -1.07 14.38 7.88
N LEU A 293 -0.20 15.38 7.86
CA LEU A 293 0.15 16.13 6.65
C LEU A 293 0.76 15.21 5.58
N SER A 294 1.72 14.39 5.96
CA SER A 294 2.38 13.41 5.08
C SER A 294 1.38 12.44 4.45
N ASP A 295 0.45 11.90 5.24
CA ASP A 295 -0.59 10.99 4.76
C ASP A 295 -1.50 11.67 3.74
N LEU A 296 -2.02 12.86 4.05
CA LEU A 296 -2.91 13.60 3.15
C LEU A 296 -2.22 14.02 1.85
N ILE A 297 -0.98 14.47 1.89
CA ILE A 297 -0.18 14.76 0.68
C ILE A 297 0.04 13.46 -0.13
N THR A 298 0.29 12.34 0.53
CA THR A 298 0.41 11.03 -0.15
C THR A 298 -0.90 10.65 -0.83
N ILE A 299 -2.03 10.75 -0.14
CA ILE A 299 -3.36 10.43 -0.66
C ILE A 299 -3.70 11.35 -1.83
N HIS A 300 -3.43 12.66 -1.72
CA HIS A 300 -3.67 13.63 -2.77
C HIS A 300 -2.93 13.30 -4.06
N GLN A 301 -1.63 13.03 -4.00
CA GLN A 301 -0.85 12.57 -5.16
C GLN A 301 -1.42 11.26 -5.75
N LYS A 302 -1.89 10.33 -4.90
CA LYS A 302 -2.43 9.04 -5.33
C LYS A 302 -3.79 9.15 -6.02
N THR A 303 -4.53 10.21 -5.82
CA THR A 303 -5.86 10.42 -6.43
C THR A 303 -5.78 10.35 -7.97
N GLY A 304 -4.80 11.01 -8.59
CA GLY A 304 -4.60 10.97 -10.05
C GLY A 304 -3.89 9.70 -10.57
N ILE A 305 -3.14 9.02 -9.71
CA ILE A 305 -2.35 7.82 -10.07
C ILE A 305 -3.21 6.55 -10.02
N GLY A 306 -4.15 6.47 -9.07
CA GLY A 306 -4.93 5.29 -8.76
C GLY A 306 -4.22 4.34 -7.79
N ARG A 307 -4.99 3.35 -7.26
CA ARG A 307 -4.50 2.39 -6.23
C ARG A 307 -3.47 1.41 -6.78
N LEU A 308 -3.66 0.93 -8.01
CA LEU A 308 -2.75 0.01 -8.71
C LEU A 308 -2.25 0.67 -9.99
N SER A 309 -0.93 0.75 -10.16
CA SER A 309 -0.27 1.40 -11.30
C SER A 309 1.16 0.88 -11.45
N ALA A 310 1.75 1.04 -12.63
CA ALA A 310 3.18 0.89 -12.82
C ALA A 310 4.00 2.02 -12.17
N TYR A 311 3.38 3.14 -11.78
CA TYR A 311 4.03 4.17 -10.96
C TYR A 311 4.12 3.71 -9.50
N CYS A 312 5.31 3.72 -8.93
CA CYS A 312 5.54 3.20 -7.58
C CYS A 312 4.92 4.10 -6.50
N GLY A 313 3.94 3.58 -5.76
CA GLY A 313 3.28 4.32 -4.67
C GLY A 313 4.21 4.71 -3.51
N ALA A 314 5.31 3.97 -3.31
CA ALA A 314 6.33 4.35 -2.33
C ALA A 314 7.01 5.69 -2.67
N VAL A 315 7.03 6.09 -3.94
CA VAL A 315 7.51 7.41 -4.37
C VAL A 315 6.61 8.52 -3.82
N SER A 316 5.30 8.45 -4.08
CA SER A 316 4.34 9.44 -3.57
C SER A 316 4.39 9.54 -2.05
N ALA A 317 4.50 8.40 -1.34
CA ALA A 317 4.62 8.36 0.10
C ALA A 317 5.97 8.93 0.61
N GLY A 318 7.06 8.72 -0.13
CA GLY A 318 8.36 9.32 0.17
C GLY A 318 8.37 10.84 0.00
N VAL A 319 7.69 11.33 -1.03
CA VAL A 319 7.44 12.77 -1.25
C VAL A 319 6.58 13.34 -0.13
N GLY A 320 5.47 12.66 0.24
CA GLY A 320 4.63 13.04 1.38
C GLY A 320 5.42 13.11 2.69
N ALA A 321 6.27 12.12 2.95
CA ALA A 321 7.16 12.12 4.11
C ALA A 321 8.15 13.30 4.10
N GLY A 322 8.69 13.65 2.93
CA GLY A 322 9.50 14.84 2.75
C GLY A 322 8.76 16.13 3.14
N CYS A 323 7.50 16.26 2.72
CA CYS A 323 6.65 17.38 3.09
C CYS A 323 6.36 17.43 4.60
N GLY A 324 6.09 16.29 5.25
CA GLY A 324 5.93 16.19 6.71
C GLY A 324 7.20 16.59 7.47
N ILE A 325 8.39 16.16 6.99
CA ILE A 325 9.67 16.54 7.56
C ILE A 325 9.97 18.03 7.31
N ALA A 326 9.66 18.57 6.11
CA ALA A 326 9.77 19.99 5.82
C ALA A 326 8.95 20.85 6.80
N TRP A 327 7.70 20.44 7.04
CA TRP A 327 6.83 21.10 8.00
C TRP A 327 7.41 21.06 9.43
N LEU A 328 7.93 19.93 9.89
CA LEU A 328 8.64 19.82 11.18
C LEU A 328 9.84 20.79 11.27
N ARG A 329 10.50 21.06 10.16
CA ARG A 329 11.62 21.99 10.04
C ARG A 329 11.20 23.45 9.87
N GLY A 330 9.89 23.75 9.94
CA GLY A 330 9.33 25.09 9.88
C GLY A 330 9.01 25.61 8.48
N ALA A 331 8.90 24.72 7.48
CA ALA A 331 8.46 25.11 6.14
C ALA A 331 7.01 25.61 6.16
N ASP A 332 6.77 26.72 5.49
CA ASP A 332 5.45 27.22 5.15
C ASP A 332 4.87 26.53 3.90
N CYS A 333 3.74 27.02 3.40
CA CYS A 333 3.10 26.44 2.23
C CYS A 333 3.99 26.47 0.99
N GLU A 334 4.76 27.53 0.77
CA GLU A 334 5.70 27.65 -0.35
C GLU A 334 6.81 26.60 -0.23
N GLY A 335 7.40 26.47 0.97
CA GLY A 335 8.44 25.48 1.23
C GLY A 335 7.96 24.03 1.05
N ILE A 336 6.72 23.73 1.46
CA ILE A 336 6.12 22.40 1.27
C ILE A 336 5.83 22.15 -0.21
N SER A 337 5.32 23.13 -0.95
CA SER A 337 5.06 23.02 -2.39
C SER A 337 6.34 22.74 -3.18
N HIS A 338 7.39 23.52 -2.95
CA HIS A 338 8.68 23.30 -3.58
C HIS A 338 9.34 21.99 -3.15
N THR A 339 9.15 21.54 -1.90
CA THR A 339 9.61 20.21 -1.46
C THR A 339 8.99 19.12 -2.32
N LEU A 340 7.67 19.19 -2.56
CA LEU A 340 6.96 18.22 -3.40
C LEU A 340 7.45 18.28 -4.85
N GLU A 341 7.50 19.46 -5.44
CA GLU A 341 7.91 19.67 -6.85
C GLU A 341 9.34 19.18 -7.07
N ASN A 342 10.30 19.59 -6.24
CA ASN A 342 11.69 19.15 -6.32
C ASN A 342 11.80 17.62 -6.19
N ALA A 343 11.10 17.02 -5.21
CA ALA A 343 11.15 15.58 -5.01
C ALA A 343 10.55 14.81 -6.19
N VAL A 344 9.41 15.26 -6.73
CA VAL A 344 8.77 14.65 -7.89
C VAL A 344 9.66 14.74 -9.13
N ALA A 345 10.29 15.89 -9.40
CA ALA A 345 11.21 16.06 -10.52
C ALA A 345 12.38 15.05 -10.48
N MET A 346 12.87 14.71 -9.28
CA MET A 346 13.99 13.77 -9.12
C MET A 346 13.60 12.30 -9.28
N ILE A 347 12.39 11.89 -8.84
CA ILE A 347 12.07 10.47 -8.67
C ILE A 347 10.89 9.96 -9.48
N SER A 348 10.16 10.82 -10.20
CA SER A 348 9.09 10.36 -11.10
C SER A 348 9.64 9.42 -12.17
N GLY A 349 8.96 8.31 -12.37
CA GLY A 349 9.42 7.25 -13.27
C GLY A 349 9.96 6.01 -12.56
N CYS A 350 10.06 6.01 -11.23
CA CYS A 350 10.31 4.78 -10.49
C CYS A 350 9.15 3.80 -10.68
N ILE A 351 9.42 2.66 -11.34
CA ILE A 351 8.40 1.68 -11.66
C ILE A 351 8.00 0.82 -10.48
N CYS A 352 6.73 0.41 -10.45
CA CYS A 352 6.21 -0.63 -9.58
C CYS A 352 6.12 -1.96 -10.35
N ASP A 353 7.03 -2.87 -10.04
CA ASP A 353 7.13 -4.22 -10.59
C ASP A 353 6.70 -5.29 -9.58
N GLY A 354 5.75 -4.97 -8.71
CA GLY A 354 5.17 -5.86 -7.70
C GLY A 354 5.83 -5.80 -6.33
N ALA A 355 5.19 -6.45 -5.35
CA ALA A 355 5.66 -6.50 -3.97
C ALA A 355 6.82 -7.49 -3.80
N LYS A 356 7.94 -7.04 -3.25
CA LYS A 356 9.17 -7.83 -3.07
C LYS A 356 10.20 -7.12 -2.20
N ALA A 357 11.29 -7.80 -1.85
CA ALA A 357 12.35 -7.27 -1.00
C ALA A 357 12.92 -5.90 -1.47
N SER A 358 13.06 -5.69 -2.80
CA SER A 358 13.56 -4.41 -3.33
C SER A 358 12.63 -3.21 -3.11
N CYS A 359 11.42 -3.40 -2.59
CA CYS A 359 10.57 -2.28 -2.19
C CYS A 359 11.20 -1.41 -1.10
N ALA A 360 11.96 -2.03 -0.17
CA ALA A 360 12.67 -1.31 0.89
C ALA A 360 13.66 -0.27 0.34
N SER A 361 14.41 -0.61 -0.71
CA SER A 361 15.33 0.34 -1.34
C SER A 361 14.62 1.47 -2.09
N LYS A 362 13.48 1.18 -2.75
CA LYS A 362 12.66 2.22 -3.40
C LYS A 362 12.06 3.20 -2.38
N ILE A 363 11.66 2.69 -1.21
CA ILE A 363 11.21 3.51 -0.07
C ILE A 363 12.33 4.43 0.39
N ALA A 364 13.52 3.89 0.64
CA ALA A 364 14.67 4.69 1.06
C ALA A 364 15.01 5.80 0.05
N MET A 365 14.94 5.50 -1.25
CA MET A 365 15.13 6.50 -2.32
C MET A 365 14.03 7.57 -2.30
N GLY A 366 12.76 7.19 -2.18
CA GLY A 366 11.64 8.14 -2.14
C GLY A 366 11.76 9.12 -0.97
N VAL A 367 12.06 8.61 0.23
CA VAL A 367 12.30 9.44 1.42
C VAL A 367 13.52 10.35 1.23
N SER A 368 14.61 9.84 0.63
CA SER A 368 15.79 10.66 0.33
C SER A 368 15.48 11.83 -0.59
N CYS A 369 14.71 11.58 -1.66
CA CYS A 369 14.29 12.65 -2.59
C CYS A 369 13.36 13.66 -1.90
N GLY A 370 12.46 13.20 -1.02
CA GLY A 370 11.61 14.09 -0.24
C GLY A 370 12.42 15.02 0.68
N ILE A 371 13.40 14.50 1.42
CA ILE A 371 14.26 15.30 2.29
C ILE A 371 15.14 16.25 1.46
N LEU A 372 15.77 15.76 0.38
CA LEU A 372 16.57 16.58 -0.51
C LEU A 372 15.77 17.70 -1.16
N GLY A 373 14.50 17.44 -1.49
CA GLY A 373 13.58 18.44 -2.05
C GLY A 373 13.44 19.66 -1.14
N TYR A 374 13.31 19.44 0.15
CA TYR A 374 13.30 20.52 1.13
C TYR A 374 14.69 21.17 1.33
N ASP A 375 15.74 20.36 1.38
CA ASP A 375 17.11 20.91 1.52
C ASP A 375 17.48 21.84 0.36
N MET A 376 17.02 21.54 -0.86
CA MET A 376 17.16 22.42 -2.03
C MET A 376 16.43 23.73 -1.80
N TYR A 377 15.15 23.70 -1.41
CA TYR A 377 14.37 24.89 -1.12
C TYR A 377 15.02 25.76 -0.05
N ALA A 378 15.40 25.15 1.07
CA ALA A 378 16.06 25.84 2.18
C ALA A 378 17.41 26.48 1.79
N GLY A 379 18.08 25.91 0.80
CA GLY A 379 19.29 26.46 0.17
C GLY A 379 19.03 27.48 -0.94
N GLY A 380 17.78 27.86 -1.21
CA GLY A 380 17.39 28.78 -2.27
C GLY A 380 17.49 28.22 -3.69
N ASN A 381 17.47 26.88 -3.83
CA ASN A 381 17.61 26.18 -5.11
C ASN A 381 16.36 25.35 -5.39
N ASN A 382 15.61 25.71 -6.44
CA ASN A 382 14.41 25.00 -6.85
C ASN A 382 14.44 24.71 -8.35
N PHE A 383 13.80 23.63 -8.75
CA PHE A 383 13.41 23.45 -10.14
C PHE A 383 12.29 24.46 -10.48
N ARG A 384 12.09 24.71 -11.76
CA ARG A 384 11.18 25.76 -12.24
C ARG A 384 9.99 25.16 -12.96
N PRO A 385 8.85 25.87 -13.00
CA PRO A 385 7.75 25.53 -13.88
C PRO A 385 8.24 25.27 -15.31
N GLY A 386 7.82 24.16 -15.91
CA GLY A 386 8.26 23.74 -17.24
C GLY A 386 9.56 22.93 -17.27
N ASP A 387 10.26 22.72 -16.15
CA ASP A 387 11.35 21.76 -16.08
C ASP A 387 10.77 20.33 -16.12
N GLY A 388 10.74 19.76 -17.33
CA GLY A 388 10.19 18.41 -17.58
C GLY A 388 8.68 18.34 -17.33
N ILE A 389 8.27 17.58 -16.31
CA ILE A 389 6.86 17.37 -15.96
C ILE A 389 6.31 18.36 -14.93
N LEU A 390 7.12 19.28 -14.43
CA LEU A 390 6.66 20.27 -13.48
C LEU A 390 5.64 21.22 -14.12
N GLY A 391 4.53 21.43 -13.42
CA GLY A 391 3.46 22.35 -13.82
C GLY A 391 3.75 23.80 -13.43
N ASP A 392 2.75 24.65 -13.64
CA ASP A 392 2.84 26.07 -13.26
C ASP A 392 2.80 26.25 -11.73
N ASP A 393 2.21 25.29 -11.04
CA ASP A 393 2.16 25.19 -9.57
C ASP A 393 2.18 23.73 -9.09
N VAL A 394 2.12 23.55 -7.77
CA VAL A 394 2.17 22.24 -7.14
C VAL A 394 0.97 21.34 -7.50
N GLU A 395 -0.23 21.92 -7.67
CA GLU A 395 -1.43 21.17 -8.05
C GLU A 395 -1.35 20.68 -9.50
N ASP A 396 -0.85 21.53 -10.39
CA ASP A 396 -0.57 21.15 -11.77
C ASP A 396 0.50 20.05 -11.86
N THR A 397 1.54 20.14 -11.05
CA THR A 397 2.57 19.10 -10.95
C THR A 397 1.98 17.77 -10.50
N ILE A 398 1.13 17.75 -9.46
CA ILE A 398 0.42 16.56 -9.00
C ILE A 398 -0.46 15.98 -10.12
N ARG A 399 -1.19 16.84 -10.83
CA ARG A 399 -2.03 16.44 -11.96
C ARG A 399 -1.22 15.82 -13.10
N HIS A 400 -0.07 16.40 -13.46
CA HIS A 400 0.82 15.86 -14.49
C HIS A 400 1.35 14.48 -14.14
N VAL A 401 1.77 14.27 -12.88
CA VAL A 401 2.17 12.94 -12.38
C VAL A 401 1.01 11.94 -12.47
N GLY A 402 -0.20 12.38 -12.12
CA GLY A 402 -1.41 11.56 -12.25
C GLY A 402 -1.66 11.10 -13.70
N VAL A 403 -1.55 12.01 -14.68
CA VAL A 403 -1.69 11.70 -16.11
C VAL A 403 -0.59 10.75 -16.58
N LEU A 404 0.67 11.03 -16.22
CA LEU A 404 1.80 10.15 -16.56
C LEU A 404 1.57 8.74 -16.05
N ALA A 405 1.17 8.61 -14.78
CA ALA A 405 0.98 7.32 -14.13
C ALA A 405 -0.23 6.55 -14.64
N SER A 406 -1.38 7.21 -14.78
CA SER A 406 -2.64 6.56 -15.15
C SER A 406 -2.78 6.30 -16.65
N GLN A 407 -2.15 7.11 -17.50
CA GLN A 407 -2.23 6.98 -18.95
C GLN A 407 -0.89 6.56 -19.57
N GLY A 408 0.19 7.29 -19.27
CA GLY A 408 1.50 7.07 -19.88
C GLY A 408 2.13 5.73 -19.51
N MET A 409 1.93 5.24 -18.30
CA MET A 409 2.56 4.01 -17.82
C MET A 409 1.72 2.73 -18.04
N ARG A 410 0.60 2.78 -18.73
CA ARG A 410 -0.22 1.58 -19.04
C ARG A 410 0.56 0.52 -19.83
N GLU A 411 1.29 0.95 -20.86
CA GLU A 411 2.10 0.02 -21.65
C GLU A 411 3.29 -0.49 -20.85
N THR A 412 3.89 0.34 -20.01
CA THR A 412 4.93 -0.07 -19.07
C THR A 412 4.43 -1.19 -18.16
N ASP A 413 3.21 -1.08 -17.64
CA ASP A 413 2.59 -2.12 -16.78
C ASP A 413 2.41 -3.44 -17.54
N ARG A 414 1.93 -3.38 -18.80
CA ARG A 414 1.79 -4.56 -19.66
C ARG A 414 3.13 -5.25 -19.93
N VAL A 415 4.17 -4.46 -20.24
CA VAL A 415 5.52 -5.01 -20.48
C VAL A 415 6.08 -5.64 -19.22
N ILE A 416 5.92 -5.01 -18.03
CA ILE A 416 6.32 -5.59 -16.75
C ILE A 416 5.61 -6.93 -16.53
N LEU A 417 4.30 -7.00 -16.73
CA LEU A 417 3.52 -8.23 -16.59
C LEU A 417 4.02 -9.32 -17.54
N LYS A 418 4.28 -8.97 -18.81
CA LYS A 418 4.83 -9.91 -19.78
C LYS A 418 6.17 -10.50 -19.30
N ILE A 419 7.13 -9.66 -18.92
CA ILE A 419 8.43 -10.09 -18.37
C ILE A 419 8.27 -11.01 -17.16
N MET A 420 7.30 -10.71 -16.29
CA MET A 420 7.08 -11.51 -15.08
C MET A 420 6.37 -12.84 -15.34
N THR A 421 5.70 -13.02 -16.47
CA THR A 421 4.96 -14.24 -16.82
C THR A 421 5.70 -15.16 -17.81
N GLU A 422 6.72 -14.66 -18.49
CA GLU A 422 7.69 -15.46 -19.25
C GLU A 422 8.62 -16.24 -18.31
#